data_673f5936f9cf3ec84fbc316916f75786
#
_entry.id   673f5936f9cf3ec84fbc316916f75786
#
_cell.length_a   1.000
_cell.length_b   1.000
_cell.length_c   1.000
_cell.angle_alpha   90.00
_cell.angle_beta   90.00
_cell.angle_gamma   90.00
#
_symmetry.space_group_name_H-M   'P 1'
#
loop_
_entity.id
_entity.type
_entity.pdbx_description
1 polymer ?
#
loop_
_entity_poly.entity_id
_entity_poly.type
_entity_poly.pdbx_seq_one_letter_code
_entity_poly.pdbx_strand_id
1 'polypeptide(L)'
;MACWLLKTEPSAYSISDLVRDGRTRWDGVTNPQALRHLRAMRTGDDVVLYHSGEKAAVGTAKVLSGPAPDPRDPAGKLVTVEVGGARPYARPVPLGEIRDLAAFEGSPLLRQGRLSVVPLEVAQRKALARLGAAGAGRVSRP
;
A
#
# COMPACT_ATOMS: atom_id res chain seq x y z
N MET A 1 -3.83 -13.49 7.06
CA MET A 1 -2.67 -12.78 6.51
C MET A 1 -2.74 -11.33 6.95
N ALA A 2 -1.61 -10.75 7.25
CA ALA A 2 -1.56 -9.32 7.57
C ALA A 2 -1.82 -8.48 6.33
N CYS A 3 -2.15 -7.22 6.55
CA CYS A 3 -2.34 -6.26 5.47
C CYS A 3 -1.57 -4.99 5.76
N TRP A 4 -0.95 -4.44 4.75
CA TRP A 4 -0.11 -3.26 4.84
C TRP A 4 -0.49 -2.26 3.77
N LEU A 5 -0.36 -0.98 4.07
CA LEU A 5 -0.52 0.08 3.07
C LEU A 5 0.87 0.62 2.76
N LEU A 6 1.21 0.64 1.48
CA LEU A 6 2.48 1.18 0.99
C LEU A 6 2.21 2.44 0.20
N LYS A 7 2.85 3.53 0.59
CA LYS A 7 2.73 4.82 -0.10
C LYS A 7 3.85 4.98 -1.11
N THR A 8 3.50 5.45 -2.29
CA THR A 8 4.47 5.77 -3.32
C THR A 8 4.03 7.04 -4.05
N GLU A 9 5.02 7.82 -4.50
CA GLU A 9 4.74 8.97 -5.35
C GLU A 9 4.54 8.47 -6.77
N PRO A 10 3.35 8.73 -7.39
CA PRO A 10 3.07 8.14 -8.71
C PRO A 10 4.01 8.61 -9.81
N SER A 11 4.61 9.80 -9.69
CA SER A 11 5.60 10.24 -10.66
C SER A 11 6.90 9.46 -10.57
N ALA A 12 7.19 8.85 -9.43
CA ALA A 12 8.36 7.99 -9.26
C ALA A 12 8.02 6.54 -9.56
N TYR A 13 6.93 6.02 -8.97
CA TYR A 13 6.50 4.65 -9.23
C TYR A 13 5.02 4.51 -8.90
N SER A 14 4.20 4.26 -9.93
CA SER A 14 2.74 4.17 -9.79
C SER A 14 2.27 2.73 -9.76
N ILE A 15 0.98 2.53 -9.42
CA ILE A 15 0.38 1.19 -9.53
C ILE A 15 0.39 0.71 -10.99
N SER A 16 0.24 1.62 -11.95
CA SER A 16 0.35 1.25 -13.38
C SER A 16 1.73 0.71 -13.71
N ASP A 17 2.77 1.31 -13.12
CA ASP A 17 4.13 0.81 -13.29
C ASP A 17 4.26 -0.61 -12.74
N LEU A 18 3.65 -0.88 -11.59
CA LEU A 18 3.71 -2.21 -10.99
C LEU A 18 2.93 -3.24 -11.83
N VAL A 19 1.79 -2.85 -12.38
CA VAL A 19 1.04 -3.72 -13.31
C VAL A 19 1.91 -4.07 -14.51
N ARG A 20 2.58 -3.06 -15.09
CA ARG A 20 3.46 -3.27 -16.25
C ARG A 20 4.64 -4.18 -15.90
N ASP A 21 5.28 -3.94 -14.75
CA ASP A 21 6.49 -4.68 -14.37
C ASP A 21 6.18 -6.06 -13.79
N GLY A 22 4.98 -6.27 -13.30
CA GLY A 22 4.54 -7.52 -12.69
C GLY A 22 4.98 -7.66 -11.25
N ARG A 23 6.21 -7.28 -10.94
CA ARG A 23 6.76 -7.32 -9.59
C ARG A 23 7.85 -6.28 -9.46
N THR A 24 8.10 -5.84 -8.23
CA THR A 24 9.18 -4.88 -7.98
C THR A 24 9.72 -5.07 -6.57
N ARG A 25 10.97 -4.65 -6.38
CA ARG A 25 11.55 -4.55 -5.06
C ARG A 25 11.15 -3.21 -4.46
N TRP A 26 10.49 -3.26 -3.30
CA TRP A 26 10.08 -2.05 -2.59
C TRP A 26 11.23 -1.58 -1.73
N ASP A 27 11.89 -0.51 -2.14
CA ASP A 27 13.08 0.04 -1.51
C ASP A 27 12.91 1.52 -1.21
N GLY A 28 13.97 2.16 -0.77
CA GLY A 28 13.95 3.60 -0.51
C GLY A 28 13.30 3.99 0.81
N VAL A 29 12.87 3.02 1.61
CA VAL A 29 12.28 3.29 2.92
C VAL A 29 13.39 3.50 3.93
N THR A 30 13.41 4.66 4.58
CA THR A 30 14.46 5.03 5.54
C THR A 30 13.93 5.30 6.94
N ASN A 31 12.64 5.62 7.08
CA ASN A 31 12.05 5.91 8.38
C ASN A 31 12.11 4.66 9.28
N PRO A 32 12.61 4.75 10.52
CA PRO A 32 12.78 3.57 11.38
C PRO A 32 11.48 2.84 11.67
N GLN A 33 10.37 3.54 11.83
CA GLN A 33 9.08 2.90 12.08
C GLN A 33 8.60 2.14 10.85
N ALA A 34 8.74 2.75 9.67
CA ALA A 34 8.37 2.11 8.41
C ALA A 34 9.25 0.87 8.17
N LEU A 35 10.53 0.95 8.48
CA LEU A 35 11.43 -0.21 8.37
C LEU A 35 11.02 -1.35 9.30
N ARG A 36 10.57 -1.04 10.52
CA ARG A 36 10.05 -2.07 11.42
C ARG A 36 8.86 -2.77 10.80
N HIS A 37 7.98 -2.03 10.14
CA HIS A 37 6.83 -2.62 9.45
C HIS A 37 7.27 -3.51 8.29
N LEU A 38 8.23 -3.05 7.48
CA LEU A 38 8.76 -3.89 6.39
C LEU A 38 9.33 -5.20 6.94
N ARG A 39 10.05 -5.14 8.06
CA ARG A 39 10.64 -6.34 8.67
C ARG A 39 9.58 -7.32 9.18
N ALA A 40 8.39 -6.83 9.46
CA ALA A 40 7.28 -7.67 9.94
C ALA A 40 6.48 -8.31 8.82
N MET A 41 6.68 -7.89 7.58
CA MET A 41 5.94 -8.44 6.44
C MET A 41 6.32 -9.89 6.16
N ARG A 42 5.35 -10.65 5.68
CA ARG A 42 5.53 -12.04 5.30
C ARG A 42 4.99 -12.29 3.90
N THR A 43 5.61 -13.24 3.21
CA THR A 43 5.13 -13.66 1.89
C THR A 43 3.65 -14.02 1.97
N GLY A 44 2.88 -13.49 1.02
CA GLY A 44 1.46 -13.69 0.96
C GLY A 44 0.63 -12.62 1.66
N ASP A 45 1.26 -11.73 2.43
CA ASP A 45 0.53 -10.62 3.05
C ASP A 45 -0.11 -9.72 1.98
N ASP A 46 -1.27 -9.17 2.32
CA ASP A 46 -1.96 -8.23 1.45
C ASP A 46 -1.33 -6.83 1.52
N VAL A 47 -1.36 -6.15 0.40
CA VAL A 47 -0.86 -4.77 0.29
C VAL A 47 -1.94 -3.91 -0.34
N VAL A 48 -2.14 -2.72 0.21
CA VAL A 48 -2.88 -1.65 -0.44
C VAL A 48 -1.86 -0.61 -0.90
N LEU A 49 -1.91 -0.23 -2.16
CA LEU A 49 -1.05 0.80 -2.70
C LEU A 49 -1.74 2.16 -2.60
N TYR A 50 -0.98 3.16 -2.18
CA TYR A 50 -1.48 4.51 -1.94
C TYR A 50 -0.57 5.49 -2.67
N HIS A 51 -1.16 6.33 -3.53
CA HIS A 51 -0.42 7.38 -4.24
C HIS A 51 -0.36 8.63 -3.37
N SER A 52 0.84 8.96 -2.88
CA SER A 52 1.01 10.05 -1.94
C SER A 52 0.72 11.43 -2.56
N GLY A 53 1.08 11.62 -3.81
CA GLY A 53 0.80 12.87 -4.52
C GLY A 53 -0.69 13.13 -4.67
N GLU A 54 -1.45 12.10 -5.01
CA GLU A 54 -2.90 12.17 -5.18
C GLU A 54 -3.66 12.03 -3.87
N LYS A 55 -3.00 11.54 -2.84
CA LYS A 55 -3.60 11.23 -1.53
C LYS A 55 -4.79 10.29 -1.69
N ALA A 56 -4.55 9.15 -2.30
CA ALA A 56 -5.62 8.18 -2.58
C ALA A 56 -5.08 6.76 -2.56
N ALA A 57 -5.88 5.83 -2.03
CA ALA A 57 -5.64 4.39 -2.20
C ALA A 57 -6.06 4.00 -3.61
N VAL A 58 -5.22 3.26 -4.32
CA VAL A 58 -5.40 3.05 -5.76
C VAL A 58 -5.52 1.59 -6.18
N GLY A 59 -5.24 0.66 -5.29
CA GLY A 59 -5.36 -0.76 -5.62
C GLY A 59 -4.67 -1.64 -4.60
N THR A 60 -4.51 -2.91 -4.97
CA THR A 60 -3.93 -3.93 -4.10
C THR A 60 -2.77 -4.62 -4.76
N ALA A 61 -1.97 -5.30 -3.93
CA ALA A 61 -0.88 -6.15 -4.37
C ALA A 61 -0.64 -7.21 -3.30
N LYS A 62 0.42 -8.00 -3.47
CA LYS A 62 0.82 -9.03 -2.51
C LYS A 62 2.31 -8.91 -2.22
N VAL A 63 2.69 -9.27 -1.00
CA VAL A 63 4.10 -9.46 -0.67
C VAL A 63 4.53 -10.80 -1.27
N LEU A 64 5.48 -10.75 -2.19
CA LEU A 64 5.96 -11.93 -2.90
C LEU A 64 7.14 -12.60 -2.20
N SER A 65 7.99 -11.81 -1.54
CA SER A 65 9.06 -12.35 -0.72
C SER A 65 9.25 -11.47 0.50
N GLY A 66 9.65 -12.10 1.60
CA GLY A 66 9.84 -11.43 2.87
C GLY A 66 11.01 -10.47 2.87
N PRO A 67 11.24 -9.79 4.00
CA PRO A 67 12.26 -8.75 4.05
C PRO A 67 13.66 -9.33 3.80
N ALA A 68 14.44 -8.57 3.05
CA ALA A 68 15.85 -8.88 2.78
C ALA A 68 16.66 -7.60 2.90
N PRO A 69 17.94 -7.70 3.24
CA PRO A 69 18.80 -6.51 3.28
C PRO A 69 18.86 -5.83 1.93
N ASP A 70 18.90 -4.50 1.95
CA ASP A 70 19.12 -3.74 0.71
C ASP A 70 20.59 -3.85 0.34
N PRO A 71 20.91 -4.43 -0.83
CA PRO A 71 22.32 -4.60 -1.22
C PRO A 71 23.07 -3.29 -1.42
N ARG A 72 22.35 -2.18 -1.55
CA ARG A 72 22.97 -0.86 -1.72
C ARG A 72 23.28 -0.19 -0.38
N ASP A 73 22.92 -0.82 0.73
CA ASP A 73 23.18 -0.28 2.07
C ASP A 73 24.23 -1.13 2.79
N PRO A 74 25.51 -0.72 2.78
CA PRO A 74 26.56 -1.48 3.44
C PRO A 74 26.42 -1.51 4.96
N ALA A 75 25.67 -0.55 5.55
CA ALA A 75 25.44 -0.53 6.99
C ALA A 75 24.42 -1.58 7.44
N GLY A 76 23.67 -2.17 6.52
CA GLY A 76 22.69 -3.22 6.83
C GLY A 76 21.46 -2.76 7.57
N LYS A 77 21.16 -1.46 7.55
CA LYS A 77 19.99 -0.91 8.26
C LYS A 77 18.73 -0.95 7.42
N LEU A 78 18.87 -0.87 6.10
CA LEU A 78 17.75 -0.81 5.19
C LEU A 78 17.35 -2.21 4.73
N VAL A 79 16.04 -2.43 4.64
CA VAL A 79 15.49 -3.68 4.13
C VAL A 79 14.52 -3.38 3.01
N THR A 80 14.29 -4.38 2.17
CA THR A 80 13.35 -4.33 1.05
C THR A 80 12.43 -5.54 1.12
N VAL A 81 11.27 -5.40 0.51
CA VAL A 81 10.38 -6.54 0.25
C VAL A 81 10.06 -6.56 -1.23
N GLU A 82 9.66 -7.71 -1.74
CA GLU A 82 9.22 -7.80 -3.11
C GLU A 82 7.69 -7.85 -3.14
N VAL A 83 7.09 -7.04 -3.99
CA VAL A 83 5.64 -6.98 -4.13
C VAL A 83 5.25 -7.17 -5.59
N GLY A 84 4.05 -7.66 -5.82
CA GLY A 84 3.54 -7.87 -7.17
C GLY A 84 2.08 -8.27 -7.15
N GLY A 85 1.58 -8.72 -8.32
CA GLY A 85 0.19 -9.09 -8.44
C GLY A 85 -0.74 -7.90 -8.27
N ALA A 86 -0.33 -6.75 -8.78
CA ALA A 86 -1.08 -5.51 -8.61
C ALA A 86 -2.44 -5.57 -9.29
N ARG A 87 -3.47 -5.09 -8.58
CA ARG A 87 -4.85 -4.99 -9.08
C ARG A 87 -5.37 -3.60 -8.76
N PRO A 88 -5.44 -2.71 -9.75
CA PRO A 88 -6.00 -1.38 -9.52
C PRO A 88 -7.45 -1.47 -9.09
N TYR A 89 -7.87 -0.55 -8.21
CA TYR A 89 -9.29 -0.35 -7.94
C TYR A 89 -9.96 0.21 -9.20
N ALA A 90 -11.27 0.00 -9.29
CA ALA A 90 -12.06 0.62 -10.36
C ALA A 90 -12.01 2.14 -10.30
N ARG A 91 -11.87 2.68 -9.08
CA ARG A 91 -11.63 4.11 -8.87
C ARG A 91 -10.70 4.30 -7.67
N PRO A 92 -9.90 5.37 -7.66
CA PRO A 92 -9.12 5.72 -6.47
C PRO A 92 -10.05 6.04 -5.29
N VAL A 93 -9.59 5.76 -4.08
CA VAL A 93 -10.31 6.11 -2.86
C VAL A 93 -9.55 7.26 -2.19
N PRO A 94 -10.05 8.50 -2.29
CA PRO A 94 -9.32 9.65 -1.77
C PRO A 94 -9.25 9.64 -0.24
N LEU A 95 -8.20 10.27 0.29
CA LEU A 95 -7.99 10.36 1.74
C LEU A 95 -9.19 10.99 2.44
N GLY A 96 -9.86 11.97 1.80
CA GLY A 96 -11.05 12.56 2.38
C GLY A 96 -12.16 11.56 2.63
N GLU A 97 -12.36 10.60 1.72
CA GLU A 97 -13.34 9.54 1.92
C GLU A 97 -12.87 8.55 2.99
N ILE A 98 -11.58 8.25 3.01
CA ILE A 98 -11.02 7.34 4.03
C ILE A 98 -11.24 7.92 5.43
N ARG A 99 -11.07 9.23 5.56
CA ARG A 99 -11.22 9.92 6.84
C ARG A 99 -12.63 9.77 7.41
N ASP A 100 -13.62 9.63 6.54
CA ASP A 100 -15.02 9.47 6.94
C ASP A 100 -15.40 8.03 7.30
N LEU A 101 -14.48 7.07 7.08
CA LEU A 101 -14.76 5.67 7.39
C LEU A 101 -14.50 5.39 8.87
N ALA A 102 -15.52 4.81 9.54
CA ALA A 102 -15.39 4.46 10.96
C ALA A 102 -14.20 3.51 11.20
N ALA A 103 -13.94 2.62 10.25
CA ALA A 103 -12.84 1.65 10.37
C ALA A 103 -11.47 2.32 10.47
N PHE A 104 -11.33 3.56 10.03
CA PHE A 104 -10.06 4.27 10.07
C PHE A 104 -9.94 5.25 11.22
N GLU A 105 -10.94 5.34 12.09
CA GLU A 105 -10.87 6.24 13.24
C GLU A 105 -9.62 5.93 14.07
N GLY A 106 -8.79 6.95 14.29
CA GLY A 106 -7.56 6.80 15.06
C GLY A 106 -6.44 6.02 14.39
N SER A 107 -6.59 5.68 13.10
CA SER A 107 -5.59 4.87 12.41
C SER A 107 -4.27 5.61 12.19
N PRO A 108 -3.14 4.88 12.12
CA PRO A 108 -1.86 5.51 11.80
C PRO A 108 -1.86 6.23 10.45
N LEU A 109 -2.64 5.77 9.48
CA LEU A 109 -2.74 6.45 8.19
C LEU A 109 -3.18 7.90 8.34
N LEU A 110 -4.15 8.15 9.23
CA LEU A 110 -4.67 9.49 9.46
C LEU A 110 -3.83 10.29 10.43
N ARG A 111 -3.22 9.62 11.42
CA ARG A 111 -2.47 10.29 12.49
C ARG A 111 -1.02 10.55 12.14
N GLN A 112 -0.44 9.74 11.27
CA GLN A 112 0.97 9.81 10.90
C GLN A 112 1.08 9.96 9.38
N GLY A 113 0.74 11.14 8.87
CA GLY A 113 0.68 11.40 7.43
C GLY A 113 1.98 11.17 6.68
N ARG A 114 3.11 11.17 7.38
CA ARG A 114 4.42 10.94 6.74
C ARG A 114 4.90 9.51 6.81
N LEU A 115 4.17 8.64 7.51
CA LEU A 115 4.53 7.23 7.58
C LEU A 115 4.20 6.57 6.24
N SER A 116 5.21 6.01 5.58
CA SER A 116 5.05 5.46 4.22
C SER A 116 4.67 3.97 4.20
N VAL A 117 4.77 3.29 5.33
CA VAL A 117 4.37 1.89 5.47
C VAL A 117 3.46 1.82 6.68
N VAL A 118 2.20 1.49 6.45
CA VAL A 118 1.17 1.57 7.49
C VAL A 118 0.50 0.20 7.64
N PRO A 119 0.44 -0.35 8.86
CA PRO A 119 -0.33 -1.58 9.06
C PRO A 119 -1.82 -1.31 8.94
N LEU A 120 -2.55 -2.23 8.33
CA LEU A 120 -4.00 -2.12 8.16
C LEU A 120 -4.69 -3.31 8.85
N GLU A 121 -5.85 -3.04 9.41
CA GLU A 121 -6.74 -4.07 9.91
C GLU A 121 -7.60 -4.62 8.77
N VAL A 122 -8.13 -5.82 8.97
CA VAL A 122 -8.99 -6.47 7.97
C VAL A 122 -10.18 -5.59 7.61
N ALA A 123 -10.82 -4.96 8.61
CA ALA A 123 -11.96 -4.08 8.37
C ALA A 123 -11.59 -2.89 7.50
N GLN A 124 -10.38 -2.35 7.69
CA GLN A 124 -9.87 -1.23 6.88
C GLN A 124 -9.65 -1.65 5.44
N ARG A 125 -8.99 -2.78 5.23
CA ARG A 125 -8.76 -3.31 3.89
C ARG A 125 -10.06 -3.55 3.14
N LYS A 126 -11.05 -4.15 3.83
CA LYS A 126 -12.36 -4.45 3.22
C LYS A 126 -13.11 -3.17 2.88
N ALA A 127 -13.04 -2.15 3.73
CA ALA A 127 -13.69 -0.87 3.46
C ALA A 127 -13.11 -0.20 2.22
N LEU A 128 -11.79 -0.22 2.07
CA LEU A 128 -11.14 0.34 0.89
C LEU A 128 -11.53 -0.42 -0.38
N ALA A 129 -11.53 -1.75 -0.31
CA ALA A 129 -11.90 -2.57 -1.47
C ALA A 129 -13.34 -2.27 -1.91
N ARG A 130 -14.24 -2.09 -0.96
CA ARG A 130 -15.64 -1.78 -1.25
C ARG A 130 -15.79 -0.44 -1.94
N LEU A 131 -15.12 0.59 -1.44
CA LEU A 131 -15.17 1.91 -2.06
C LEU A 131 -14.49 1.93 -3.42
N GLY A 132 -13.37 1.23 -3.54
CA GLY A 132 -12.65 1.15 -4.81
C GLY A 132 -13.43 0.42 -5.90
N ALA A 133 -14.29 -0.52 -5.51
CA ALA A 133 -15.12 -1.26 -6.46
C ALA A 133 -16.43 -0.55 -6.82
N ALA A 134 -16.86 0.44 -6.02
CA ALA A 134 -18.17 1.07 -6.18
C ALA A 134 -18.34 1.70 -7.56
N GLY A 135 -17.26 2.30 -8.11
CA GLY A 135 -17.31 2.88 -9.44
C GLY A 135 -17.57 1.83 -10.53
N ALA A 136 -16.92 0.68 -10.42
CA ALA A 136 -17.13 -0.42 -11.38
C ALA A 136 -18.57 -0.93 -11.32
N GLY A 137 -19.12 -1.07 -10.11
CA GLY A 137 -20.50 -1.51 -9.95
C GLY A 137 -21.48 -0.58 -10.61
N ARG A 138 -21.27 0.71 -10.52
CA ARG A 138 -22.14 1.70 -11.17
C ARG A 138 -21.96 1.69 -12.68
N VAL A 139 -20.73 1.59 -13.13
CA VAL A 139 -20.42 1.62 -14.56
C VAL A 139 -21.05 0.43 -15.30
N SER A 140 -21.10 -0.71 -14.66
CA SER A 140 -21.64 -1.92 -15.30
C SER A 140 -23.16 -1.93 -15.38
N ARG A 141 -23.85 -0.96 -14.84
CA ARG A 141 -25.32 -0.90 -14.93
C ARG A 141 -25.75 -0.14 -16.15
N PRO A 142 -26.70 -0.69 -16.88
CA PRO A 142 -27.29 0.02 -18.01
C PRO A 142 -28.11 1.23 -17.56
#